data_14172a4986464d593a08270841ba4e91
#
_entry.id   14172a4986464d593a08270841ba4e91
#
_cell.length_a   1.000
_cell.length_b   1.000
_cell.length_c   1.000
_cell.angle_alpha   90.00
_cell.angle_beta   90.00
_cell.angle_gamma   90.00
#
_symmetry.space_group_name_H-M   'P 1'
#
loop_
_entity.id
_entity.type
_entity.pdbx_description
1 polymer ?
#
loop_
_entity_poly.entity_id
_entity_poly.type
_entity_poly.pdbx_seq_one_letter_code
_entity_poly.pdbx_strand_id
1 'polypeptide(L)'
;KATSFFVAENINLTISDIKNSFRVAAKSEIIKESLENTGQREHERVVAFFEAIKHVMPTITDVFLLDETGNIRASLNSHDYGNNYGDRTYFRQAIAGETAIVGPLVSRVTQKECVYIAVPVGNERNKGVLVASVELDSISVLCFNHDITSSRIDIFLLDNTAHILMAKESTKDSKHPDSIKLDDHTLSDGTPQGYVTYAFNGKTYTGFYKKIKNLNWYVLIAMDDTQINKTVLSSTKNSFLLTLLAILIGLLIGSILIYNVVKALYKIIEYARRISNGQLEATLDVYGQGELGVLANTLRSMARIVKQDQDRLNRLVEERTDQLRLSQERLLKESALLKTILNTVPDLIFYKDMSGIYKGCNKAFGAFIGKSEQEIIG
;
A
#
# COMPACT_ATOMS: atom_id res chain seq x y z
N LYS A 1 14.26 15.04 1.30
CA LYS A 1 15.13 14.62 0.19
C LYS A 1 14.72 15.28 -1.13
N ALA A 2 13.48 15.14 -1.62
CA ALA A 2 13.03 15.79 -2.85
C ALA A 2 13.16 17.32 -2.78
N THR A 3 12.79 17.90 -1.66
CA THR A 3 12.84 19.36 -1.42
C THR A 3 14.26 19.92 -1.44
N SER A 4 15.24 19.24 -0.80
CA SER A 4 16.64 19.70 -0.81
C SER A 4 17.26 19.60 -2.20
N PHE A 5 16.87 18.56 -2.97
CA PHE A 5 17.27 18.44 -4.36
C PHE A 5 16.72 19.61 -5.20
N PHE A 6 15.44 19.89 -5.06
CA PHE A 6 14.76 20.97 -5.80
C PHE A 6 15.36 22.35 -5.49
N VAL A 7 15.57 22.68 -4.20
CA VAL A 7 16.16 23.95 -3.77
C VAL A 7 17.60 24.09 -4.29
N ALA A 8 18.41 23.07 -4.11
CA ALA A 8 19.80 23.09 -4.59
C ALA A 8 19.90 23.23 -6.10
N GLU A 9 19.02 22.57 -6.85
CA GLU A 9 19.00 22.66 -8.32
C GLU A 9 18.52 24.02 -8.79
N ASN A 10 17.51 24.62 -8.17
CA ASN A 10 17.06 25.97 -8.50
C ASN A 10 18.15 27.02 -8.29
N ILE A 11 18.86 26.98 -7.16
CA ILE A 11 20.00 27.87 -6.93
C ILE A 11 21.07 27.65 -8.00
N ASN A 12 21.40 26.40 -8.29
CA ASN A 12 22.41 26.04 -9.27
C ASN A 12 22.05 26.53 -10.69
N LEU A 13 20.78 26.36 -11.10
CA LEU A 13 20.28 26.85 -12.38
C LEU A 13 20.34 28.37 -12.45
N THR A 14 19.84 29.08 -11.44
CA THR A 14 19.85 30.54 -11.39
C THR A 14 21.30 31.10 -11.50
N ILE A 15 22.24 30.55 -10.73
CA ILE A 15 23.64 30.97 -10.80
C ILE A 15 24.25 30.64 -12.17
N SER A 16 23.91 29.48 -12.74
CA SER A 16 24.36 29.10 -14.10
C SER A 16 23.81 30.03 -15.18
N ASP A 17 22.54 30.40 -15.09
CA ASP A 17 21.90 31.29 -16.05
C ASP A 17 22.53 32.69 -15.99
N ILE A 18 22.76 33.23 -14.80
CA ILE A 18 23.48 34.51 -14.63
C ILE A 18 24.88 34.40 -15.23
N LYS A 19 25.65 33.35 -14.88
CA LYS A 19 26.98 33.13 -15.43
C LYS A 19 27.01 33.11 -16.97
N ASN A 20 26.09 32.34 -17.57
CA ASN A 20 26.03 32.20 -19.03
C ASN A 20 25.63 33.51 -19.70
N SER A 21 24.66 34.22 -19.16
CA SER A 21 24.22 35.54 -19.66
C SER A 21 25.34 36.59 -19.58
N PHE A 22 26.07 36.56 -18.46
CA PHE A 22 27.23 37.48 -18.33
C PHE A 22 28.37 37.14 -19.28
N ARG A 23 28.62 35.86 -19.54
CA ARG A 23 29.56 35.45 -20.59
C ARG A 23 29.18 35.93 -21.99
N VAL A 24 27.89 36.01 -22.27
CA VAL A 24 27.38 36.58 -23.55
C VAL A 24 27.52 38.10 -23.50
N ALA A 25 27.05 38.73 -22.42
CA ALA A 25 27.14 40.19 -22.24
C ALA A 25 28.59 40.70 -22.34
N ALA A 26 29.55 39.99 -21.74
CA ALA A 26 30.98 40.33 -21.79
C ALA A 26 31.56 40.36 -23.21
N LYS A 27 30.93 39.70 -24.18
CA LYS A 27 31.32 39.69 -25.60
C LYS A 27 30.72 40.81 -26.42
N SER A 28 29.74 41.54 -25.85
CA SER A 28 29.07 42.63 -26.56
C SER A 28 30.00 43.79 -26.88
N GLU A 29 29.79 44.42 -27.99
CA GLU A 29 30.60 45.62 -28.41
C GLU A 29 30.44 46.77 -27.40
N ILE A 30 29.24 46.97 -26.82
CA ILE A 30 28.95 47.98 -25.81
C ILE A 30 29.93 47.86 -24.61
N ILE A 31 30.18 46.66 -24.13
CA ILE A 31 31.06 46.43 -22.99
C ILE A 31 32.53 46.58 -23.37
N LYS A 32 32.94 46.13 -24.57
CA LYS A 32 34.29 46.29 -25.06
C LYS A 32 34.67 47.75 -25.34
N GLU A 33 33.78 48.49 -26.04
CA GLU A 33 33.96 49.92 -26.34
C GLU A 33 34.12 50.74 -25.05
N SER A 34 33.41 50.38 -23.98
CA SER A 34 33.46 51.11 -22.71
C SER A 34 34.80 50.94 -21.94
N LEU A 35 35.56 49.88 -22.25
CA LEU A 35 36.93 49.71 -21.71
C LEU A 35 37.93 50.57 -22.51
N GLU A 36 37.66 50.82 -23.77
CA GLU A 36 38.53 51.61 -24.66
C GLU A 36 38.27 53.12 -24.55
N ASN A 37 36.95 53.49 -24.47
CA ASN A 37 36.51 54.88 -24.46
C ASN A 37 35.91 55.26 -23.11
N THR A 38 36.32 56.44 -22.59
CA THR A 38 35.88 56.95 -21.29
C THR A 38 34.85 58.10 -21.42
N GLY A 39 34.21 58.19 -22.61
CA GLY A 39 33.23 59.26 -22.85
C GLY A 39 31.93 59.08 -22.07
N GLN A 40 31.29 60.19 -21.75
CA GLN A 40 30.00 60.20 -20.99
C GLN A 40 28.89 59.44 -21.76
N ARG A 41 28.86 59.49 -23.07
CA ARG A 41 27.89 58.80 -23.91
C ARG A 41 28.02 57.28 -23.87
N GLU A 42 29.25 56.78 -23.88
CA GLU A 42 29.57 55.36 -23.74
C GLU A 42 29.20 54.86 -22.33
N HIS A 43 29.45 55.67 -21.32
CA HIS A 43 29.05 55.38 -19.94
C HIS A 43 27.52 55.21 -19.81
N GLU A 44 26.74 56.18 -20.32
CA GLU A 44 25.29 56.13 -20.33
C GLU A 44 24.73 54.88 -21.06
N ARG A 45 25.34 54.49 -22.18
CA ARG A 45 24.99 53.31 -22.94
C ARG A 45 25.21 52.02 -22.15
N VAL A 46 26.32 51.93 -21.44
CA VAL A 46 26.65 50.75 -20.62
C VAL A 46 25.73 50.63 -19.40
N VAL A 47 25.46 51.75 -18.73
CA VAL A 47 24.49 51.78 -17.60
C VAL A 47 23.09 51.33 -18.05
N ALA A 48 22.62 51.89 -19.20
CA ALA A 48 21.33 51.46 -19.76
C ALA A 48 21.31 49.96 -20.13
N PHE A 49 22.45 49.44 -20.62
CA PHE A 49 22.58 47.98 -20.86
C PHE A 49 22.53 47.16 -19.57
N PHE A 50 23.14 47.62 -18.48
CA PHE A 50 23.05 46.98 -17.17
C PHE A 50 21.66 47.05 -16.61
N GLU A 51 20.90 48.15 -16.76
CA GLU A 51 19.51 48.26 -16.39
C GLU A 51 18.65 47.21 -17.12
N ALA A 52 18.89 47.02 -18.42
CA ALA A 52 18.20 46.02 -19.22
C ALA A 52 18.50 44.59 -18.69
N ILE A 53 19.78 44.29 -18.36
CA ILE A 53 20.15 43.01 -17.73
C ILE A 53 19.42 42.81 -16.40
N LYS A 54 19.40 43.81 -15.54
CA LYS A 54 18.73 43.75 -14.22
C LYS A 54 17.22 43.56 -14.37
N HIS A 55 16.61 44.20 -15.36
CA HIS A 55 15.18 44.05 -15.66
C HIS A 55 14.83 42.60 -16.07
N VAL A 56 15.68 41.94 -16.85
CA VAL A 56 15.50 40.56 -17.27
C VAL A 56 15.84 39.58 -16.16
N MET A 57 16.79 39.93 -15.31
CA MET A 57 17.27 39.08 -14.19
C MET A 57 17.13 39.80 -12.84
N PRO A 58 15.92 39.87 -12.25
CA PRO A 58 15.65 40.67 -11.06
C PRO A 58 16.37 40.13 -9.79
N THR A 59 16.90 38.91 -9.82
CA THR A 59 17.74 38.34 -8.75
C THR A 59 19.09 39.03 -8.64
N ILE A 60 19.58 39.71 -9.71
CA ILE A 60 20.81 40.46 -9.70
C ILE A 60 20.58 41.78 -8.95
N THR A 61 21.36 42.00 -7.91
CA THR A 61 21.27 43.23 -7.12
C THR A 61 22.04 44.36 -7.80
N ASP A 62 23.21 44.06 -8.29
CA ASP A 62 24.07 45.08 -8.93
C ASP A 62 24.91 44.48 -10.09
N VAL A 63 25.23 45.33 -11.07
CA VAL A 63 26.09 45.04 -12.22
C VAL A 63 27.13 46.13 -12.35
N PHE A 64 28.38 45.76 -12.46
CA PHE A 64 29.45 46.71 -12.66
C PHE A 64 30.59 46.15 -13.52
N LEU A 65 31.27 47.04 -14.20
CA LEU A 65 32.44 46.78 -15.05
C LEU A 65 33.71 47.34 -14.40
N LEU A 66 34.71 46.51 -14.28
CA LEU A 66 36.02 46.85 -13.74
C LEU A 66 37.06 46.92 -14.87
N ASP A 67 38.02 47.84 -14.75
CA ASP A 67 39.21 47.88 -15.62
C ASP A 67 40.26 46.84 -15.16
N GLU A 68 41.40 46.80 -15.84
CA GLU A 68 42.50 45.85 -15.55
C GLU A 68 43.13 46.03 -14.17
N THR A 69 42.95 47.19 -13.51
CA THR A 69 43.43 47.52 -12.18
C THR A 69 42.38 47.34 -11.09
N GLY A 70 41.14 46.99 -11.46
CA GLY A 70 40.03 46.80 -10.53
C GLY A 70 39.25 48.06 -10.18
N ASN A 71 39.44 49.18 -10.91
CA ASN A 71 38.65 50.37 -10.75
C ASN A 71 37.32 50.26 -11.50
N ILE A 72 36.29 50.92 -10.98
CA ILE A 72 34.97 50.98 -11.63
C ILE A 72 35.01 51.80 -12.92
N ARG A 73 34.60 51.19 -14.03
CA ARG A 73 34.33 51.81 -15.29
C ARG A 73 32.90 52.23 -15.47
N ALA A 74 31.98 51.34 -15.08
CA ALA A 74 30.55 51.59 -15.05
C ALA A 74 29.93 50.74 -13.95
N SER A 75 28.90 51.26 -13.31
CA SER A 75 28.12 50.56 -12.29
C SER A 75 26.66 51.05 -12.31
N LEU A 76 25.73 50.15 -12.00
CA LEU A 76 24.31 50.53 -11.70
C LEU A 76 24.22 51.31 -10.41
N ASN A 77 25.15 51.08 -9.47
CA ASN A 77 25.14 51.79 -8.20
C ASN A 77 26.16 52.94 -8.21
N SER A 78 25.68 54.16 -8.08
CA SER A 78 26.52 55.34 -8.06
C SER A 78 27.55 55.37 -6.91
N HIS A 79 27.28 54.66 -5.81
CA HIS A 79 28.20 54.60 -4.68
C HIS A 79 29.41 53.67 -4.88
N ASP A 80 29.43 52.90 -5.97
CA ASP A 80 30.58 52.11 -6.35
C ASP A 80 31.75 52.93 -6.86
N TYR A 81 31.48 54.07 -7.44
CA TYR A 81 32.53 54.93 -8.02
C TYR A 81 33.52 55.42 -6.97
N GLY A 82 34.77 55.29 -7.27
CA GLY A 82 35.89 55.59 -6.36
C GLY A 82 36.36 54.37 -5.55
N ASN A 83 35.65 53.26 -5.59
CA ASN A 83 36.12 52.02 -5.01
C ASN A 83 37.00 51.25 -6.00
N ASN A 84 38.00 50.58 -5.45
CA ASN A 84 38.85 49.63 -6.18
C ASN A 84 38.59 48.22 -5.67
N TYR A 85 38.39 47.26 -6.58
CA TYR A 85 38.07 45.85 -6.32
C TYR A 85 39.19 44.90 -6.70
N GLY A 86 40.42 45.40 -6.98
CA GLY A 86 41.57 44.60 -7.36
C GLY A 86 42.07 43.59 -6.31
N ASP A 87 41.72 43.82 -5.05
CA ASP A 87 42.02 42.91 -3.95
C ASP A 87 41.03 41.71 -3.83
N ARG A 88 39.86 41.80 -4.50
CA ARG A 88 38.83 40.77 -4.41
C ARG A 88 39.19 39.51 -5.19
N THR A 89 38.91 38.36 -4.59
CA THR A 89 39.25 37.05 -5.16
C THR A 89 38.57 36.82 -6.53
N TYR A 90 37.30 37.23 -6.68
CA TYR A 90 36.57 37.11 -7.95
C TYR A 90 37.22 37.95 -9.08
N PHE A 91 37.74 39.11 -8.74
CA PHE A 91 38.45 39.96 -9.72
C PHE A 91 39.75 39.30 -10.17
N ARG A 92 40.57 38.82 -9.23
CA ARG A 92 41.86 38.17 -9.56
C ARG A 92 41.70 36.93 -10.43
N GLN A 93 40.67 36.12 -10.17
CA GLN A 93 40.37 34.97 -11.01
C GLN A 93 39.88 35.39 -12.38
N ALA A 94 38.97 36.37 -12.46
CA ALA A 94 38.37 36.78 -13.72
C ALA A 94 39.39 37.50 -14.61
N ILE A 95 40.26 38.38 -14.08
CA ILE A 95 41.31 39.07 -14.89
C ILE A 95 42.38 38.09 -15.40
N ALA A 96 42.54 36.94 -14.73
CA ALA A 96 43.39 35.85 -15.22
C ALA A 96 42.76 35.04 -16.35
N GLY A 97 41.49 35.32 -16.72
CA GLY A 97 40.78 34.69 -17.85
C GLY A 97 39.75 33.64 -17.43
N GLU A 98 39.55 33.39 -16.15
CA GLU A 98 38.61 32.40 -15.63
C GLU A 98 37.27 33.06 -15.21
N THR A 99 36.15 32.44 -15.50
CA THR A 99 34.86 32.88 -14.91
C THR A 99 34.84 32.49 -13.44
N ALA A 100 34.76 33.47 -12.56
CA ALA A 100 34.74 33.27 -11.11
C ALA A 100 33.29 33.33 -10.55
N ILE A 101 32.98 32.44 -9.62
CA ILE A 101 31.79 32.51 -8.78
C ILE A 101 32.27 32.43 -7.34
N VAL A 102 32.17 33.52 -6.61
CA VAL A 102 32.75 33.66 -5.26
C VAL A 102 31.71 34.26 -4.29
N GLY A 103 31.62 33.69 -3.12
CA GLY A 103 30.78 34.20 -2.06
C GLY A 103 30.59 33.17 -0.93
N PRO A 104 29.99 33.58 0.19
CA PRO A 104 29.52 34.95 0.44
C PRO A 104 30.66 35.91 0.72
N LEU A 105 30.53 37.12 0.20
CA LEU A 105 31.41 38.24 0.52
C LEU A 105 30.61 39.48 0.88
N VAL A 106 31.02 40.21 1.91
CA VAL A 106 30.34 41.45 2.28
C VAL A 106 30.59 42.52 1.21
N SER A 107 29.48 43.04 0.67
CA SER A 107 29.51 44.16 -0.30
C SER A 107 30.08 45.42 0.37
N ARG A 108 30.97 46.13 -0.35
CA ARG A 108 31.55 47.39 0.14
C ARG A 108 30.50 48.51 0.22
N VAL A 109 29.47 48.43 -0.61
CA VAL A 109 28.45 49.47 -0.71
C VAL A 109 27.22 49.16 0.14
N THR A 110 26.65 47.99 -0.01
CA THR A 110 25.38 47.64 0.72
C THR A 110 25.65 47.07 2.10
N GLN A 111 26.90 46.70 2.43
CA GLN A 111 27.27 46.00 3.66
C GLN A 111 26.54 44.66 3.88
N LYS A 112 25.91 44.13 2.82
CA LYS A 112 25.23 42.84 2.82
C LYS A 112 26.12 41.75 2.24
N GLU A 113 25.86 40.54 2.60
CA GLU A 113 26.52 39.38 2.02
C GLU A 113 26.00 39.10 0.62
N CYS A 114 26.89 38.95 -0.35
CA CYS A 114 26.62 38.74 -1.77
C CYS A 114 27.43 37.60 -2.35
N VAL A 115 26.85 36.96 -3.35
CA VAL A 115 27.60 36.11 -4.32
C VAL A 115 27.97 36.97 -5.50
N TYR A 116 29.23 36.89 -5.90
CA TYR A 116 29.75 37.59 -7.06
C TYR A 116 30.04 36.62 -8.19
N ILE A 117 29.54 36.96 -9.38
CA ILE A 117 29.78 36.24 -10.63
C ILE A 117 30.57 37.17 -11.52
N ALA A 118 31.85 36.89 -11.72
CA ALA A 118 32.77 37.72 -12.46
C ALA A 118 33.26 37.03 -13.74
N VAL A 119 33.17 37.74 -14.85
CA VAL A 119 33.47 37.22 -16.19
C VAL A 119 34.55 38.12 -16.83
N PRO A 120 35.61 37.54 -17.44
CA PRO A 120 36.60 38.31 -18.15
C PRO A 120 36.01 38.99 -19.38
N VAL A 121 36.45 40.21 -19.60
CA VAL A 121 36.09 41.06 -20.76
C VAL A 121 37.36 41.50 -21.53
N GLY A 122 37.21 41.64 -22.82
CA GLY A 122 38.27 42.19 -23.67
C GLY A 122 39.29 41.20 -24.22
N ASN A 123 40.38 41.69 -24.68
CA ASN A 123 41.48 40.96 -25.31
C ASN A 123 42.84 41.33 -24.63
N GLU A 124 43.98 40.87 -25.15
CA GLU A 124 45.29 41.09 -24.53
C GLU A 124 45.65 42.55 -24.24
N ARG A 125 45.07 43.50 -24.97
CA ARG A 125 45.41 44.96 -24.85
C ARG A 125 44.47 45.71 -23.92
N ASN A 126 43.17 45.30 -23.85
CA ASN A 126 42.15 45.97 -23.03
C ASN A 126 41.37 44.93 -22.25
N LYS A 127 41.88 44.69 -21.04
CA LYS A 127 41.30 43.69 -20.12
C LYS A 127 40.38 44.39 -19.12
N GLY A 128 39.29 43.73 -18.79
CA GLY A 128 38.41 44.14 -17.73
C GLY A 128 37.61 42.96 -17.17
N VAL A 129 36.79 43.23 -16.20
CA VAL A 129 35.94 42.21 -15.56
C VAL A 129 34.52 42.74 -15.44
N LEU A 130 33.57 42.02 -16.02
CA LEU A 130 32.14 42.27 -15.83
C LEU A 130 31.66 41.45 -14.65
N VAL A 131 31.02 42.11 -13.69
CA VAL A 131 30.59 41.49 -12.42
C VAL A 131 29.13 41.64 -12.19
N ALA A 132 28.45 40.55 -11.83
CA ALA A 132 27.14 40.53 -11.22
C ALA A 132 27.25 40.31 -9.72
N SER A 133 26.47 41.04 -8.95
CA SER A 133 26.29 40.86 -7.50
C SER A 133 24.89 40.37 -7.22
N VAL A 134 24.76 39.30 -6.45
CA VAL A 134 23.49 38.72 -6.02
C VAL A 134 23.49 38.67 -4.49
N GLU A 135 22.63 39.45 -3.85
CA GLU A 135 22.48 39.39 -2.39
C GLU A 135 21.95 38.03 -1.93
N LEU A 136 22.40 37.56 -0.77
CA LEU A 136 21.89 36.33 -0.17
C LEU A 136 20.38 36.37 0.06
N ASP A 137 19.83 37.52 0.43
CA ASP A 137 18.39 37.72 0.57
C ASP A 137 17.61 37.39 -0.70
N SER A 138 18.17 37.70 -1.89
CA SER A 138 17.56 37.35 -3.18
C SER A 138 17.61 35.84 -3.45
N ILE A 139 18.68 35.17 -3.01
CA ILE A 139 18.78 33.72 -3.06
C ILE A 139 17.79 33.08 -2.08
N SER A 140 17.52 33.72 -0.92
CA SER A 140 16.54 33.22 0.06
C SER A 140 15.14 33.08 -0.55
N VAL A 141 14.75 34.01 -1.38
CA VAL A 141 13.45 33.98 -2.08
C VAL A 141 13.34 32.72 -2.94
N LEU A 142 14.43 32.31 -3.62
CA LEU A 142 14.47 31.10 -4.43
C LEU A 142 14.38 29.82 -3.58
N CYS A 143 14.93 29.88 -2.36
CA CYS A 143 14.92 28.77 -1.42
C CYS A 143 13.55 28.56 -0.75
N PHE A 144 12.85 29.67 -0.49
CA PHE A 144 11.75 29.70 0.48
C PHE A 144 10.38 30.06 -0.09
N ASN A 145 10.29 30.52 -1.36
CA ASN A 145 9.06 30.96 -2.02
C ASN A 145 8.17 29.86 -2.56
N HIS A 146 8.58 28.60 -2.50
CA HIS A 146 7.64 27.52 -2.79
C HIS A 146 6.83 27.18 -1.55
N ASP A 147 5.54 26.86 -1.75
CA ASP A 147 4.58 26.34 -0.79
C ASP A 147 5.04 25.05 -0.06
N ILE A 148 6.30 25.04 0.39
CA ILE A 148 6.81 24.04 1.34
C ILE A 148 6.23 24.44 2.70
N THR A 149 4.91 24.50 2.75
CA THR A 149 4.11 24.91 3.89
C THR A 149 3.94 23.81 4.93
N SER A 150 4.81 22.84 5.01
CA SER A 150 4.87 22.10 6.25
C SER A 150 5.62 22.96 7.27
N SER A 151 4.90 23.59 8.19
CA SER A 151 5.38 24.35 9.36
C SER A 151 6.26 23.51 10.31
N ARG A 152 6.99 22.52 9.79
CA ARG A 152 7.73 21.52 10.58
C ARG A 152 9.13 21.24 10.03
N ILE A 153 9.56 21.99 9.01
CA ILE A 153 10.82 21.72 8.31
C ILE A 153 11.67 22.99 8.38
N ASP A 154 12.88 22.84 8.89
CA ASP A 154 13.90 23.88 8.87
C ASP A 154 14.76 23.72 7.62
N ILE A 155 15.06 24.83 6.94
CA ILE A 155 15.87 24.85 5.72
C ILE A 155 17.05 25.76 5.98
N PHE A 156 18.25 25.22 5.76
CA PHE A 156 19.51 25.95 5.94
C PHE A 156 20.30 25.95 4.65
N LEU A 157 20.92 27.07 4.34
CA LEU A 157 21.99 27.19 3.40
C LEU A 157 23.31 27.26 4.18
N LEU A 158 24.20 26.33 3.94
CA LEU A 158 25.47 26.18 4.65
C LEU A 158 26.64 26.39 3.70
N ASP A 159 27.74 26.95 4.21
CA ASP A 159 29.02 26.94 3.51
C ASP A 159 29.74 25.56 3.66
N ASN A 160 30.95 25.47 3.13
CA ASN A 160 31.76 24.26 3.22
C ASN A 160 32.32 23.95 4.62
N THR A 161 32.16 24.88 5.56
CA THR A 161 32.53 24.73 6.98
C THR A 161 31.33 24.50 7.89
N ALA A 162 30.15 24.27 7.29
CA ALA A 162 28.87 24.12 7.99
C ALA A 162 28.41 25.38 8.74
N HIS A 163 28.96 26.55 8.40
CA HIS A 163 28.44 27.83 8.87
C HIS A 163 27.11 28.13 8.18
N ILE A 164 26.13 28.62 8.92
CA ILE A 164 24.79 28.93 8.40
C ILE A 164 24.85 30.29 7.70
N LEU A 165 24.72 30.27 6.39
CA LEU A 165 24.59 31.47 5.56
C LEU A 165 23.16 32.03 5.65
N MET A 166 22.18 31.14 5.69
CA MET A 166 20.77 31.49 5.73
C MET A 166 19.94 30.38 6.37
N ALA A 167 18.87 30.77 7.06
CA ALA A 167 17.95 29.84 7.67
C ALA A 167 16.50 30.29 7.45
N LYS A 168 15.63 29.33 7.12
CA LYS A 168 14.19 29.45 7.29
C LYS A 168 13.78 28.46 8.39
N GLU A 169 13.42 28.99 9.51
CA GLU A 169 13.01 28.23 10.69
C GLU A 169 11.50 27.99 10.68
N SER A 170 11.10 26.80 11.08
CA SER A 170 9.68 26.41 11.15
C SER A 170 8.94 27.05 12.32
N THR A 171 9.68 27.50 13.35
CA THR A 171 9.12 28.15 14.54
C THR A 171 9.94 29.37 14.92
N LYS A 172 9.27 30.46 15.38
CA LYS A 172 9.91 31.70 15.83
C LYS A 172 10.86 31.56 17.04
N ASP A 173 10.78 30.42 17.72
CA ASP A 173 11.57 30.14 18.94
C ASP A 173 12.84 29.34 18.71
N SER A 174 13.07 28.87 17.49
CA SER A 174 14.25 28.06 17.13
C SER A 174 15.38 28.95 16.63
N LYS A 175 16.06 29.68 17.53
CA LYS A 175 17.36 30.27 17.19
C LYS A 175 18.37 29.13 17.07
N HIS A 176 18.71 28.77 15.85
CA HIS A 176 19.81 27.84 15.60
C HIS A 176 21.17 28.50 15.85
N PRO A 177 22.22 27.72 16.13
CA PRO A 177 23.58 28.27 16.29
C PRO A 177 24.07 28.82 14.96
N ASP A 178 25.04 29.74 15.01
CA ASP A 178 25.71 30.29 13.81
C ASP A 178 26.38 29.21 12.94
N SER A 179 26.68 28.05 13.52
CA SER A 179 27.17 26.88 12.81
C SER A 179 26.55 25.60 13.34
N ILE A 180 26.24 24.67 12.46
CA ILE A 180 25.76 23.33 12.82
C ILE A 180 26.99 22.46 13.05
N LYS A 181 27.17 21.95 14.29
CA LYS A 181 28.20 20.94 14.57
C LYS A 181 27.76 19.63 13.90
N LEU A 182 28.25 19.45 12.70
CA LEU A 182 28.17 18.19 11.99
C LEU A 182 29.34 17.32 12.44
N ASP A 183 29.16 16.01 12.51
CA ASP A 183 30.27 15.08 12.74
C ASP A 183 31.35 15.36 11.70
N ASP A 184 32.61 15.44 12.16
CA ASP A 184 33.80 15.94 11.41
C ASP A 184 34.03 15.33 10.00
N HIS A 185 33.32 14.26 9.68
CA HIS A 185 33.43 13.55 8.39
C HIS A 185 32.31 13.84 7.39
N THR A 186 31.22 14.52 7.80
CA THR A 186 29.99 14.54 6.98
C THR A 186 30.07 15.47 5.77
N LEU A 187 30.71 16.64 5.87
CA LEU A 187 30.90 17.56 4.74
C LEU A 187 32.32 17.55 4.19
N SER A 188 33.34 17.10 4.97
CA SER A 188 34.74 17.07 4.59
C SER A 188 35.06 16.04 3.49
N ASP A 189 34.30 14.95 3.40
CA ASP A 189 34.52 13.88 2.42
C ASP A 189 34.04 14.23 1.00
N GLY A 190 33.57 15.46 0.78
CA GLY A 190 33.11 15.92 -0.54
C GLY A 190 31.89 15.20 -1.10
N THR A 191 31.17 14.44 -0.29
CA THR A 191 29.97 13.73 -0.73
C THR A 191 28.90 14.72 -1.17
N PRO A 192 28.33 14.57 -2.37
CA PRO A 192 27.42 15.56 -2.93
C PRO A 192 26.06 15.59 -2.23
N GLN A 193 25.72 14.60 -1.44
CA GLN A 193 24.46 14.50 -0.70
C GLN A 193 24.52 13.42 0.38
N GLY A 194 23.75 13.57 1.43
CA GLY A 194 23.69 12.57 2.51
C GLY A 194 22.66 12.92 3.58
N TYR A 195 22.54 12.03 4.55
CA TYR A 195 21.81 12.30 5.78
C TYR A 195 22.76 12.78 6.86
N VAL A 196 22.25 13.61 7.75
CA VAL A 196 22.98 14.13 8.89
C VAL A 196 22.05 14.19 10.09
N THR A 197 22.61 13.89 11.27
CA THR A 197 21.92 14.05 12.54
C THR A 197 22.77 14.99 13.40
N TYR A 198 22.15 15.98 14.02
CA TYR A 198 22.83 16.91 14.91
C TYR A 198 21.96 17.22 16.13
N ALA A 199 22.60 17.58 17.23
CA ALA A 199 21.94 17.96 18.46
C ALA A 199 22.00 19.47 18.67
N PHE A 200 20.87 20.08 19.02
CA PHE A 200 20.78 21.48 19.36
C PHE A 200 19.71 21.73 20.44
N ASN A 201 20.04 22.52 21.47
CA ASN A 201 19.16 22.85 22.62
C ASN A 201 18.50 21.59 23.24
N GLY A 202 19.24 20.49 23.38
CA GLY A 202 18.75 19.24 23.97
C GLY A 202 17.78 18.46 23.09
N LYS A 203 17.60 18.86 21.84
CA LYS A 203 16.83 18.14 20.82
C LYS A 203 17.73 17.58 19.76
N THR A 204 17.33 16.46 19.18
CA THR A 204 17.98 15.84 18.02
C THR A 204 17.22 16.19 16.76
N TYR A 205 17.95 16.57 15.74
CA TYR A 205 17.45 16.90 14.41
C TYR A 205 18.05 15.94 13.39
N THR A 206 17.21 15.39 12.55
CA THR A 206 17.61 14.58 11.40
C THR A 206 17.34 15.34 10.13
N GLY A 207 18.31 15.43 9.25
CA GLY A 207 18.24 16.17 8.01
C GLY A 207 18.86 15.46 6.84
N PHE A 208 18.59 16.02 5.66
CA PHE A 208 19.21 15.61 4.41
C PHE A 208 19.89 16.81 3.76
N TYR A 209 21.17 16.68 3.40
CA TYR A 209 21.90 17.74 2.74
C TYR A 209 22.18 17.42 1.27
N LYS A 210 22.31 18.47 0.47
CA LYS A 210 22.66 18.42 -0.95
C LYS A 210 23.62 19.54 -1.30
N LYS A 211 24.73 19.19 -1.97
CA LYS A 211 25.73 20.17 -2.46
C LYS A 211 25.22 20.91 -3.69
N ILE A 212 25.45 22.22 -3.74
CA ILE A 212 25.23 23.08 -4.91
C ILE A 212 26.50 23.04 -5.78
N LYS A 213 26.38 22.59 -7.03
CA LYS A 213 27.53 22.30 -7.90
C LYS A 213 28.47 23.50 -8.15
N ASN A 214 27.90 24.69 -8.39
CA ASN A 214 28.66 25.89 -8.76
C ASN A 214 29.17 26.69 -7.56
N LEU A 215 28.69 26.37 -6.38
CA LEU A 215 29.07 26.94 -5.09
C LEU A 215 29.51 25.78 -4.19
N ASN A 216 30.54 25.97 -3.38
CA ASN A 216 30.85 24.96 -2.36
C ASN A 216 29.91 25.05 -1.16
N TRP A 217 28.60 25.15 -1.43
CA TRP A 217 27.56 25.28 -0.45
C TRP A 217 26.66 24.07 -0.42
N TYR A 218 25.93 23.94 0.67
CA TYR A 218 25.03 22.84 0.89
C TYR A 218 23.66 23.35 1.29
N VAL A 219 22.59 22.77 0.77
CA VAL A 219 21.23 22.93 1.26
C VAL A 219 20.96 21.81 2.25
N LEU A 220 20.70 22.12 3.49
CA LEU A 220 20.28 21.20 4.52
C LEU A 220 18.80 21.41 4.83
N ILE A 221 18.03 20.33 4.82
CA ILE A 221 16.66 20.32 5.28
C ILE A 221 16.60 19.41 6.49
N ALA A 222 16.21 19.95 7.62
CA ALA A 222 16.18 19.25 8.89
C ALA A 222 14.79 19.26 9.53
N MET A 223 14.54 18.28 10.38
CA MET A 223 13.32 18.13 11.13
C MET A 223 13.64 17.64 12.54
N ASP A 224 12.91 18.14 13.53
CA ASP A 224 13.01 17.69 14.92
C ASP A 224 12.51 16.24 15.05
N ASP A 225 13.35 15.35 15.56
CA ASP A 225 13.07 13.91 15.72
C ASP A 225 11.87 13.66 16.65
N THR A 226 11.59 14.55 17.58
CA THR A 226 10.40 14.42 18.44
C THR A 226 9.10 14.56 17.65
N GLN A 227 9.11 15.34 16.58
CA GLN A 227 7.96 15.47 15.67
C GLN A 227 7.83 14.27 14.73
N ILE A 228 8.95 13.72 14.27
CA ILE A 228 8.97 12.50 13.46
C ILE A 228 8.35 11.36 14.27
N ASN A 229 8.83 11.17 15.51
CA ASN A 229 8.34 10.12 16.39
C ASN A 229 6.85 10.27 16.75
N LYS A 230 6.37 11.48 17.03
CA LYS A 230 4.95 11.73 17.31
C LYS A 230 4.06 11.36 16.11
N THR A 231 4.46 11.73 14.92
CA THR A 231 3.69 11.44 13.69
C THR A 231 3.68 9.95 13.37
N VAL A 232 4.81 9.27 13.52
CA VAL A 232 4.94 7.83 13.31
C VAL A 232 4.12 7.06 14.35
N LEU A 233 4.25 7.40 15.63
CA LEU A 233 3.53 6.73 16.72
C LEU A 233 2.01 6.91 16.62
N SER A 234 1.51 8.08 16.22
CA SER A 234 0.08 8.30 16.05
C SER A 234 -0.49 7.53 14.86
N SER A 235 0.23 7.49 13.74
CA SER A 235 -0.15 6.74 12.54
C SER A 235 -0.12 5.22 12.79
N THR A 236 0.91 4.71 13.46
CA THR A 236 1.01 3.28 13.79
C THR A 236 -0.06 2.85 14.78
N LYS A 237 -0.39 3.66 15.80
CA LYS A 237 -1.45 3.36 16.76
C LYS A 237 -2.82 3.25 16.08
N ASN A 238 -3.16 4.19 15.20
CA ASN A 238 -4.43 4.15 14.46
C ASN A 238 -4.50 2.97 13.49
N SER A 239 -3.41 2.69 12.76
CA SER A 239 -3.32 1.53 11.85
C SER A 239 -3.46 0.22 12.62
N PHE A 240 -2.80 0.09 13.77
CA PHE A 240 -2.91 -1.09 14.63
C PHE A 240 -4.35 -1.30 15.12
N LEU A 241 -5.04 -0.23 15.56
CA LEU A 241 -6.42 -0.30 16.03
C LEU A 241 -7.38 -0.73 14.91
N LEU A 242 -7.21 -0.18 13.70
CA LEU A 242 -8.01 -0.57 12.53
C LEU A 242 -7.77 -2.03 12.12
N THR A 243 -6.52 -2.48 12.15
CA THR A 243 -6.18 -3.88 11.86
C THR A 243 -6.78 -4.83 12.88
N LEU A 244 -6.70 -4.49 14.17
CA LEU A 244 -7.30 -5.29 15.24
C LEU A 244 -8.82 -5.38 15.07
N LEU A 245 -9.48 -4.27 14.76
CA LEU A 245 -10.91 -4.22 14.50
C LEU A 245 -11.31 -5.08 13.29
N ALA A 246 -10.55 -5.02 12.21
CA ALA A 246 -10.78 -5.84 11.03
C ALA A 246 -10.66 -7.35 11.32
N ILE A 247 -9.67 -7.75 12.12
CA ILE A 247 -9.49 -9.14 12.57
C ILE A 247 -10.69 -9.59 13.42
N LEU A 248 -11.14 -8.76 14.37
CA LEU A 248 -12.31 -9.08 15.22
C LEU A 248 -13.58 -9.25 14.40
N ILE A 249 -13.82 -8.38 13.43
CA ILE A 249 -14.97 -8.48 12.52
C ILE A 249 -14.86 -9.77 11.68
N GLY A 250 -13.67 -10.09 11.16
CA GLY A 250 -13.44 -11.33 10.40
C GLY A 250 -13.71 -12.58 11.22
N LEU A 251 -13.24 -12.62 12.47
CA LEU A 251 -13.50 -13.71 13.41
C LEU A 251 -15.00 -13.84 13.75
N LEU A 252 -15.70 -12.72 13.94
CA LEU A 252 -17.13 -12.71 14.20
C LEU A 252 -17.93 -13.29 13.02
N ILE A 253 -17.66 -12.80 11.81
CA ILE A 253 -18.31 -13.30 10.59
C ILE A 253 -17.98 -14.78 10.38
N GLY A 254 -16.73 -15.18 10.51
CA GLY A 254 -16.30 -16.58 10.41
C GLY A 254 -17.02 -17.48 11.43
N SER A 255 -17.13 -17.04 12.66
CA SER A 255 -17.83 -17.77 13.73
C SER A 255 -19.31 -17.97 13.40
N ILE A 256 -20.00 -16.93 12.90
CA ILE A 256 -21.42 -17.01 12.49
C ILE A 256 -21.60 -18.00 11.33
N LEU A 257 -20.71 -17.95 10.34
CA LEU A 257 -20.76 -18.86 9.18
C LEU A 257 -20.56 -20.31 9.61
N ILE A 258 -19.53 -20.57 10.42
CA ILE A 258 -19.23 -21.92 10.95
C ILE A 258 -20.42 -22.43 11.78
N TYR A 259 -20.99 -21.60 12.66
CA TYR A 259 -22.14 -21.98 13.48
C TYR A 259 -23.34 -22.41 12.61
N ASN A 260 -23.66 -21.67 11.55
CA ASN A 260 -24.77 -21.99 10.65
C ASN A 260 -24.53 -23.30 9.88
N VAL A 261 -23.31 -23.53 9.40
CA VAL A 261 -22.93 -24.77 8.69
C VAL A 261 -23.02 -25.97 9.63
N VAL A 262 -22.45 -25.86 10.83
CA VAL A 262 -22.47 -26.93 11.83
C VAL A 262 -23.88 -27.26 12.26
N LYS A 263 -24.71 -26.24 12.50
CA LYS A 263 -26.15 -26.41 12.84
C LYS A 263 -26.92 -27.15 11.75
N ALA A 264 -26.69 -26.80 10.47
CA ALA A 264 -27.31 -27.48 9.35
C ALA A 264 -26.87 -28.95 9.27
N LEU A 265 -25.59 -29.21 9.46
CA LEU A 265 -25.00 -30.56 9.46
C LEU A 265 -25.61 -31.45 10.58
N TYR A 266 -25.75 -30.91 11.79
CA TYR A 266 -26.40 -31.63 12.89
C TYR A 266 -27.82 -32.01 12.54
N LYS A 267 -28.63 -31.13 11.94
CA LYS A 267 -30.00 -31.45 11.49
C LYS A 267 -30.03 -32.58 10.47
N ILE A 268 -29.08 -32.59 9.52
CA ILE A 268 -29.00 -33.65 8.51
C ILE A 268 -28.63 -34.99 9.14
N ILE A 269 -27.67 -35.01 10.06
CA ILE A 269 -27.28 -36.22 10.79
C ILE A 269 -28.45 -36.76 11.62
N GLU A 270 -29.13 -35.90 12.36
CA GLU A 270 -30.27 -36.30 13.16
C GLU A 270 -31.41 -36.87 12.30
N TYR A 271 -31.68 -36.24 11.16
CA TYR A 271 -32.69 -36.75 10.19
C TYR A 271 -32.30 -38.14 9.68
N ALA A 272 -31.02 -38.32 9.23
CA ALA A 272 -30.54 -39.61 8.77
C ALA A 272 -30.65 -40.68 9.85
N ARG A 273 -30.37 -40.35 11.12
CA ARG A 273 -30.52 -41.26 12.27
C ARG A 273 -32.01 -41.65 12.54
N ARG A 274 -32.92 -40.67 12.40
CA ARG A 274 -34.39 -40.96 12.55
C ARG A 274 -34.88 -41.90 11.46
N ILE A 275 -34.46 -41.67 10.21
CA ILE A 275 -34.80 -42.56 9.09
C ILE A 275 -34.22 -43.96 9.29
N SER A 276 -32.98 -44.10 9.74
CA SER A 276 -32.37 -45.38 10.09
C SER A 276 -33.12 -46.14 11.20
N ASN A 277 -33.74 -45.40 12.15
CA ASN A 277 -34.53 -45.98 13.23
C ASN A 277 -36.00 -46.25 12.81
N GLY A 278 -36.32 -46.14 11.53
CA GLY A 278 -37.66 -46.45 11.02
C GLY A 278 -38.66 -45.29 11.09
N GLN A 279 -38.24 -44.08 11.51
CA GLN A 279 -39.12 -42.91 11.56
C GLN A 279 -39.15 -42.21 10.19
N LEU A 280 -39.77 -42.86 9.20
CA LEU A 280 -39.74 -42.41 7.79
C LEU A 280 -40.58 -41.15 7.54
N GLU A 281 -41.39 -40.70 8.50
CA GLU A 281 -42.19 -39.48 8.44
C GLU A 281 -41.51 -38.23 9.00
N ALA A 282 -40.25 -38.37 9.45
CA ALA A 282 -39.49 -37.23 9.93
C ALA A 282 -39.33 -36.17 8.85
N THR A 283 -39.37 -34.89 9.25
CA THR A 283 -39.17 -33.76 8.34
C THR A 283 -37.72 -33.22 8.51
N LEU A 284 -37.12 -32.81 7.41
CA LEU A 284 -35.81 -32.17 7.41
C LEU A 284 -35.92 -30.72 6.94
N ASP A 285 -35.81 -29.76 7.88
CA ASP A 285 -35.89 -28.33 7.62
C ASP A 285 -34.51 -27.75 7.35
N VAL A 286 -33.84 -28.23 6.31
CA VAL A 286 -32.59 -27.69 5.78
C VAL A 286 -32.84 -27.35 4.32
N TYR A 287 -32.89 -26.05 4.02
CA TYR A 287 -33.05 -25.49 2.67
C TYR A 287 -31.80 -24.70 2.30
N GLY A 288 -31.31 -24.86 1.09
CA GLY A 288 -30.18 -24.11 0.57
C GLY A 288 -29.82 -24.52 -0.85
N GLN A 289 -29.07 -23.64 -1.55
CA GLN A 289 -28.60 -23.89 -2.91
C GLN A 289 -27.16 -24.48 -2.97
N GLY A 290 -26.52 -24.63 -1.81
CA GLY A 290 -25.17 -25.21 -1.74
C GLY A 290 -25.17 -26.72 -1.52
N GLU A 291 -23.96 -27.27 -1.27
CA GLU A 291 -23.71 -28.70 -1.12
C GLU A 291 -24.56 -29.34 -0.01
N LEU A 292 -24.80 -28.60 1.08
CA LEU A 292 -25.68 -29.07 2.17
C LEU A 292 -27.13 -29.16 1.73
N GLY A 293 -27.59 -28.28 0.86
CA GLY A 293 -28.91 -28.34 0.26
C GLY A 293 -29.08 -29.55 -0.66
N VAL A 294 -28.06 -29.85 -1.48
CA VAL A 294 -28.03 -31.05 -2.34
C VAL A 294 -28.06 -32.31 -1.48
N LEU A 295 -27.23 -32.38 -0.42
CA LEU A 295 -27.19 -33.50 0.50
C LEU A 295 -28.56 -33.73 1.19
N ALA A 296 -29.17 -32.65 1.69
CA ALA A 296 -30.52 -32.71 2.32
C ALA A 296 -31.59 -33.22 1.36
N ASN A 297 -31.58 -32.77 0.08
CA ASN A 297 -32.51 -33.20 -0.94
C ASN A 297 -32.30 -34.68 -1.31
N THR A 298 -31.06 -35.12 -1.43
CA THR A 298 -30.75 -36.53 -1.68
C THR A 298 -31.24 -37.42 -0.58
N LEU A 299 -31.02 -37.07 0.69
CA LEU A 299 -31.54 -37.83 1.84
C LEU A 299 -33.05 -37.84 1.92
N ARG A 300 -33.74 -36.74 1.59
CA ARG A 300 -35.22 -36.73 1.51
C ARG A 300 -35.71 -37.69 0.41
N SER A 301 -35.04 -37.72 -0.74
CA SER A 301 -35.38 -38.61 -1.84
C SER A 301 -35.18 -40.08 -1.46
N MET A 302 -34.04 -40.41 -0.78
CA MET A 302 -33.79 -41.76 -0.26
C MET A 302 -34.86 -42.18 0.76
N ALA A 303 -35.18 -41.30 1.73
CA ALA A 303 -36.25 -41.61 2.71
C ALA A 303 -37.59 -41.87 2.06
N ARG A 304 -37.95 -41.12 1.02
CA ARG A 304 -39.19 -41.33 0.27
C ARG A 304 -39.21 -42.70 -0.44
N ILE A 305 -38.12 -43.07 -1.07
CA ILE A 305 -38.00 -44.39 -1.75
C ILE A 305 -38.14 -45.52 -0.72
N VAL A 306 -37.40 -45.43 0.40
CA VAL A 306 -37.46 -46.43 1.47
C VAL A 306 -38.90 -46.57 2.02
N LYS A 307 -39.61 -45.45 2.23
CA LYS A 307 -41.00 -45.46 2.68
C LYS A 307 -41.90 -46.15 1.66
N GLN A 308 -41.77 -45.83 0.36
CA GLN A 308 -42.56 -46.45 -0.70
C GLN A 308 -42.33 -47.96 -0.80
N ASP A 309 -41.06 -48.39 -0.65
CA ASP A 309 -40.74 -49.82 -0.69
C ASP A 309 -41.31 -50.56 0.54
N GLN A 310 -41.24 -49.91 1.73
CA GLN A 310 -41.82 -50.49 2.94
C GLN A 310 -43.34 -50.62 2.84
N ASP A 311 -44.02 -49.60 2.35
CA ASP A 311 -45.49 -49.65 2.12
C ASP A 311 -45.87 -50.72 1.10
N ARG A 312 -45.05 -50.89 0.05
CA ARG A 312 -45.23 -51.95 -0.95
C ARG A 312 -45.05 -53.35 -0.34
N LEU A 313 -44.00 -53.53 0.46
CA LEU A 313 -43.73 -54.80 1.13
C LEU A 313 -44.87 -55.14 2.11
N ASN A 314 -45.34 -54.18 2.88
CA ASN A 314 -46.47 -54.41 3.81
C ASN A 314 -47.71 -54.87 3.06
N ARG A 315 -48.08 -54.25 1.93
CA ARG A 315 -49.21 -54.68 1.09
C ARG A 315 -48.98 -56.09 0.55
N LEU A 316 -47.77 -56.41 0.07
CA LEU A 316 -47.49 -57.75 -0.44
C LEU A 316 -47.57 -58.80 0.69
N VAL A 317 -47.10 -58.49 1.86
CA VAL A 317 -47.21 -59.38 3.05
C VAL A 317 -48.69 -59.59 3.39
N GLU A 318 -49.51 -58.56 3.42
CA GLU A 318 -50.94 -58.63 3.68
C GLU A 318 -51.67 -59.50 2.64
N GLU A 319 -51.43 -59.21 1.33
CA GLU A 319 -52.00 -59.98 0.25
C GLU A 319 -51.61 -61.48 0.30
N ARG A 320 -50.38 -61.79 0.60
CA ARG A 320 -49.87 -63.15 0.72
C ARG A 320 -50.43 -63.87 1.96
N THR A 321 -50.57 -63.14 3.05
CA THR A 321 -51.22 -63.69 4.28
C THR A 321 -52.66 -64.06 4.03
N ASP A 322 -53.38 -63.19 3.38
CA ASP A 322 -54.80 -63.44 3.00
C ASP A 322 -54.93 -64.61 2.01
N GLN A 323 -54.10 -64.68 1.02
CA GLN A 323 -54.03 -65.83 0.06
C GLN A 323 -53.77 -67.14 0.81
N LEU A 324 -52.78 -67.14 1.73
CA LEU A 324 -52.48 -68.34 2.55
C LEU A 324 -53.67 -68.74 3.43
N ARG A 325 -54.33 -67.79 4.07
CA ARG A 325 -55.51 -68.02 4.89
C ARG A 325 -56.65 -68.67 4.08
N LEU A 326 -56.99 -68.07 2.90
CA LEU A 326 -57.98 -68.60 2.00
C LEU A 326 -57.64 -69.99 1.50
N SER A 327 -56.40 -70.26 1.16
CA SER A 327 -55.94 -71.56 0.75
C SER A 327 -56.03 -72.60 1.83
N GLN A 328 -55.72 -72.23 3.10
CA GLN A 328 -55.84 -73.11 4.26
C GLN A 328 -57.34 -73.42 4.52
N GLU A 329 -58.19 -72.43 4.48
CA GLU A 329 -59.68 -72.63 4.67
C GLU A 329 -60.21 -73.51 3.58
N ARG A 330 -59.79 -73.37 2.33
CA ARG A 330 -60.20 -74.27 1.23
C ARG A 330 -59.74 -75.72 1.45
N LEU A 331 -58.47 -75.90 1.82
CA LEU A 331 -57.95 -77.26 2.09
C LEU A 331 -58.70 -77.92 3.27
N LEU A 332 -58.99 -77.16 4.33
CA LEU A 332 -59.77 -77.71 5.46
C LEU A 332 -61.18 -78.11 5.01
N LYS A 333 -61.91 -77.31 4.21
CA LYS A 333 -63.21 -77.63 3.66
C LYS A 333 -63.18 -78.87 2.77
N GLU A 334 -62.20 -78.94 1.86
CA GLU A 334 -61.98 -80.08 0.98
C GLU A 334 -61.66 -81.39 1.77
N SER A 335 -60.81 -81.29 2.77
CA SER A 335 -60.52 -82.41 3.68
C SER A 335 -61.71 -82.84 4.47
N ALA A 336 -62.51 -81.93 5.03
CA ALA A 336 -63.75 -82.24 5.74
C ALA A 336 -64.78 -82.87 4.84
N LEU A 337 -64.98 -82.35 3.61
CA LEU A 337 -65.84 -82.93 2.59
C LEU A 337 -65.47 -84.38 2.25
N LEU A 338 -64.17 -84.58 1.91
CA LEU A 338 -63.68 -85.94 1.62
C LEU A 338 -63.91 -86.91 2.77
N LYS A 339 -63.62 -86.50 4.00
CA LYS A 339 -63.87 -87.32 5.22
C LYS A 339 -65.33 -87.61 5.39
N THR A 340 -66.21 -86.65 5.11
CA THR A 340 -67.64 -86.87 5.15
C THR A 340 -68.08 -87.87 4.09
N ILE A 341 -67.67 -87.72 2.85
CA ILE A 341 -67.94 -88.63 1.72
C ILE A 341 -67.47 -90.05 2.08
N LEU A 342 -66.20 -90.19 2.46
CA LEU A 342 -65.68 -91.52 2.86
C LEU A 342 -66.44 -92.16 3.96
N ASN A 343 -66.92 -91.44 4.96
CA ASN A 343 -67.71 -91.97 6.12
C ASN A 343 -69.20 -92.25 5.80
N THR A 344 -69.76 -91.74 4.72
CA THR A 344 -71.12 -92.04 4.26
C THR A 344 -71.20 -93.29 3.41
N VAL A 345 -70.08 -93.73 2.82
CA VAL A 345 -69.97 -94.93 2.03
C VAL A 345 -70.10 -96.15 2.97
N PRO A 346 -71.09 -97.08 2.71
CA PRO A 346 -71.25 -98.25 3.52
C PRO A 346 -70.22 -99.35 3.34
N ASP A 347 -69.50 -99.30 2.20
CA ASP A 347 -68.40 -100.24 1.92
C ASP A 347 -67.21 -100.01 2.83
N LEU A 348 -66.43 -101.10 3.10
CA LEU A 348 -65.27 -101.07 3.93
C LEU A 348 -64.04 -100.44 3.16
N ILE A 349 -63.74 -99.17 3.43
CA ILE A 349 -62.65 -98.43 2.79
C ILE A 349 -61.49 -98.29 3.77
N PHE A 350 -60.28 -98.69 3.38
CA PHE A 350 -59.04 -98.50 4.12
C PHE A 350 -57.87 -98.33 3.15
N TYR A 351 -56.84 -97.66 3.62
CA TYR A 351 -55.62 -97.57 2.84
C TYR A 351 -54.39 -97.75 3.75
N LYS A 352 -53.31 -98.28 3.15
CA LYS A 352 -52.02 -98.58 3.84
C LYS A 352 -50.85 -97.99 3.10
N ASP A 353 -49.75 -97.75 3.80
CA ASP A 353 -48.50 -97.47 3.14
C ASP A 353 -47.82 -98.73 2.54
N MET A 354 -46.66 -98.57 1.89
CA MET A 354 -45.96 -99.68 1.25
C MET A 354 -45.48 -100.73 2.25
N SER A 355 -45.41 -100.42 3.57
CA SER A 355 -45.02 -101.30 4.62
C SER A 355 -46.17 -102.08 5.24
N GLY A 356 -47.42 -101.84 4.67
CA GLY A 356 -48.61 -102.52 5.12
C GLY A 356 -49.30 -101.86 6.33
N ILE A 357 -48.85 -100.75 6.82
CA ILE A 357 -49.31 -99.99 7.96
C ILE A 357 -50.56 -99.20 7.54
N TYR A 358 -51.65 -99.31 8.31
CA TYR A 358 -52.87 -98.52 8.06
C TYR A 358 -52.62 -97.00 8.25
N LYS A 359 -52.97 -96.22 7.25
CA LYS A 359 -52.83 -94.75 7.22
C LYS A 359 -54.17 -94.02 7.30
N GLY A 360 -55.25 -94.76 7.10
CA GLY A 360 -56.60 -94.23 7.25
C GLY A 360 -57.63 -95.27 6.93
N CYS A 361 -58.92 -95.01 7.43
CA CYS A 361 -60.07 -95.83 7.11
C CYS A 361 -61.35 -95.03 7.26
N ASN A 362 -62.50 -95.54 6.69
CA ASN A 362 -63.79 -94.93 6.86
C ASN A 362 -64.50 -95.47 8.12
N LYS A 363 -65.57 -94.82 8.52
CA LYS A 363 -66.39 -95.20 9.72
C LYS A 363 -66.89 -96.66 9.62
N ALA A 364 -67.30 -97.13 8.42
CA ALA A 364 -67.77 -98.49 8.21
C ALA A 364 -66.73 -99.55 8.55
N PHE A 365 -65.42 -99.34 8.11
CA PHE A 365 -64.31 -100.21 8.42
C PHE A 365 -64.01 -100.21 9.91
N GLY A 366 -64.00 -99.04 10.58
CA GLY A 366 -63.74 -98.90 12.00
C GLY A 366 -64.86 -99.68 12.80
N ALA A 367 -66.12 -99.54 12.42
CA ALA A 367 -67.21 -100.26 13.04
C ALA A 367 -67.12 -101.79 12.83
N PHE A 368 -66.61 -102.24 11.65
CA PHE A 368 -66.43 -103.67 11.36
C PHE A 368 -65.29 -104.28 12.24
N ILE A 369 -64.27 -103.53 12.47
CA ILE A 369 -63.10 -103.99 13.32
C ILE A 369 -63.43 -103.81 14.82
N GLY A 370 -64.33 -102.87 15.15
CA GLY A 370 -64.66 -102.52 16.54
C GLY A 370 -63.70 -101.54 17.17
N LYS A 371 -62.99 -100.72 16.32
CA LYS A 371 -61.94 -99.70 16.75
C LYS A 371 -62.17 -98.41 16.06
N SER A 372 -61.82 -97.34 16.69
CA SER A 372 -61.78 -96.02 16.08
C SER A 372 -60.69 -95.87 15.04
N GLU A 373 -60.81 -94.96 14.05
CA GLU A 373 -59.81 -94.69 13.03
C GLU A 373 -58.40 -94.38 13.69
N GLN A 374 -58.41 -93.63 14.80
CA GLN A 374 -57.16 -93.29 15.51
C GLN A 374 -56.48 -94.49 16.15
N GLU A 375 -57.21 -95.52 16.51
CA GLU A 375 -56.63 -96.74 17.07
C GLU A 375 -56.22 -97.75 15.97
N ILE A 376 -56.62 -97.49 14.71
CA ILE A 376 -56.25 -98.38 13.59
C ILE A 376 -55.01 -97.84 12.84
N ILE A 377 -54.80 -96.55 12.87
CA ILE A 377 -53.69 -95.93 12.24
C ILE A 377 -52.39 -96.14 13.07
N GLY A 378 -51.32 -96.66 12.41
CA GLY A 378 -50.06 -96.88 13.05
C GLY A 378 -49.56 -98.34 13.08
#